data_43f7a595d273ca0991fcf37a4f65aae8
#
_entry.id   43f7a595d273ca0991fcf37a4f65aae8
#
_cell.length_a   1.000
_cell.length_b   1.000
_cell.length_c   1.000
_cell.angle_alpha   90.00
_cell.angle_beta   90.00
_cell.angle_gamma   90.00
#
_symmetry.space_group_name_H-M   'P 1'
#
loop_
_entity.id
_entity.type
_entity.pdbx_description
1 polymer ?
#
loop_
_entity_poly.entity_id
_entity_poly.type
_entity_poly.pdbx_seq_one_letter_code
_entity_poly.pdbx_strand_id
1 'polypeptide(L)'
;KMIPPDKLHQLTKGQRRRKLALCLGSLERDIAGIAEKGSEYSFHSMTRQEYTKRIVEIVLDDPQLPENAKKEIQELLNEEPFDERRICNVTRNHLLAIIGTFPAEWDLVIAPHKTSEEGFIEKRDFFPGLCVYAEDIRSPFNLGSIFRTAEAMGAEKVYISPFCTDPNHPRAIRSGMGCIETIPWERCSL
;
A
#
# COMPACT_ATOMS: atom_id res chain seq x y z
N LYS A 1 -12.55 11.25 7.47
CA LYS A 1 -13.64 10.84 8.40
C LYS A 1 -14.42 9.71 7.76
N MET A 2 -14.52 8.57 8.44
CA MET A 2 -15.30 7.42 7.99
C MET A 2 -16.78 7.79 7.92
N ILE A 3 -17.49 7.28 6.92
CA ILE A 3 -18.92 7.59 6.71
C ILE A 3 -19.74 6.43 7.28
N PRO A 4 -20.83 6.70 8.02
CA PRO A 4 -21.74 5.65 8.45
C PRO A 4 -22.25 4.82 7.26
N PRO A 5 -22.27 3.46 7.34
CA PRO A 5 -22.73 2.62 6.24
C PRO A 5 -24.13 3.01 5.75
N ASP A 6 -25.06 3.33 6.65
CA ASP A 6 -26.44 3.71 6.30
C ASP A 6 -26.51 4.98 5.43
N LYS A 7 -25.56 5.92 5.61
CA LYS A 7 -25.48 7.12 4.78
C LYS A 7 -24.94 6.85 3.37
N LEU A 8 -24.17 5.77 3.20
CA LEU A 8 -23.64 5.39 1.89
C LEU A 8 -24.78 4.96 0.94
N HIS A 9 -25.83 4.34 1.44
CA HIS A 9 -26.99 3.97 0.63
C HIS A 9 -27.76 5.17 0.07
N GLN A 10 -27.69 6.33 0.73
CA GLN A 10 -28.37 7.56 0.32
C GLN A 10 -27.65 8.31 -0.81
N LEU A 11 -26.39 7.93 -1.10
CA LEU A 11 -25.60 8.57 -2.13
C LEU A 11 -25.93 8.05 -3.52
N THR A 12 -25.75 8.88 -4.54
CA THR A 12 -25.77 8.41 -5.93
C THR A 12 -24.70 7.36 -6.18
N LYS A 13 -24.92 6.45 -7.13
CA LYS A 13 -23.98 5.33 -7.41
C LYS A 13 -22.53 5.80 -7.58
N GLY A 14 -22.30 6.86 -8.36
CA GLY A 14 -20.95 7.39 -8.58
C GLY A 14 -20.31 8.01 -7.33
N GLN A 15 -21.08 8.75 -6.53
CA GLN A 15 -20.62 9.32 -5.26
C GLN A 15 -20.33 8.20 -4.24
N ARG A 16 -21.21 7.19 -4.17
CA ARG A 16 -21.05 6.03 -3.29
C ARG A 16 -19.74 5.31 -3.57
N ARG A 17 -19.45 4.96 -4.83
CA ARG A 17 -18.20 4.29 -5.24
C ARG A 17 -16.97 5.06 -4.80
N ARG A 18 -16.92 6.38 -5.08
CA ARG A 18 -15.78 7.23 -4.67
C ARG A 18 -15.61 7.26 -3.15
N LYS A 19 -16.71 7.33 -2.40
CA LYS A 19 -16.66 7.35 -0.93
C LYS A 19 -16.24 6.01 -0.35
N LEU A 20 -16.74 4.90 -0.92
CA LEU A 20 -16.31 3.55 -0.54
C LEU A 20 -14.80 3.35 -0.80
N ALA A 21 -14.31 3.77 -1.97
CA ALA A 21 -12.88 3.69 -2.28
C ALA A 21 -12.01 4.51 -1.30
N LEU A 22 -12.48 5.68 -0.87
CA LEU A 22 -11.81 6.49 0.16
C LEU A 22 -11.84 5.83 1.54
N CYS A 23 -12.97 5.23 1.93
CA CYS A 23 -13.09 4.51 3.20
C CYS A 23 -12.15 3.28 3.23
N LEU A 24 -12.13 2.49 2.16
CA LEU A 24 -11.24 1.33 2.05
C LEU A 24 -9.76 1.75 2.11
N GLY A 25 -9.36 2.81 1.42
CA GLY A 25 -7.99 3.33 1.51
C GLY A 25 -7.63 3.88 2.89
N SER A 26 -8.60 4.44 3.64
CA SER A 26 -8.40 4.86 5.02
C SER A 26 -8.25 3.66 5.97
N LEU A 27 -9.02 2.58 5.74
CA LEU A 27 -8.89 1.32 6.47
C LEU A 27 -7.52 0.69 6.25
N GLU A 28 -7.03 0.63 5.00
CA GLU A 28 -5.70 0.11 4.70
C GLU A 28 -4.61 0.84 5.49
N ARG A 29 -4.69 2.19 5.59
CA ARG A 29 -3.74 2.99 6.37
C ARG A 29 -3.86 2.74 7.87
N ASP A 30 -5.08 2.63 8.38
CA ASP A 30 -5.32 2.34 9.81
C ASP A 30 -4.78 0.95 10.19
N ILE A 31 -5.07 -0.07 9.36
CA ILE A 31 -4.56 -1.44 9.55
C ILE A 31 -3.02 -1.46 9.54
N ALA A 32 -2.39 -0.67 8.66
CA ALA A 32 -0.94 -0.57 8.55
C ALA A 32 -0.30 0.30 9.65
N GLY A 33 -1.08 0.93 10.53
CA GLY A 33 -0.56 1.82 11.58
C GLY A 33 -0.01 3.16 11.09
N ILE A 34 -0.33 3.55 9.84
CA ILE A 34 0.13 4.81 9.21
C ILE A 34 -1.02 5.80 8.99
N ALA A 35 -2.01 5.78 9.88
CA ALA A 35 -3.08 6.75 9.86
C ALA A 35 -2.56 8.19 9.89
N GLU A 36 -3.23 9.11 9.16
CA GLU A 36 -2.84 10.52 9.14
C GLU A 36 -2.86 11.10 10.56
N LYS A 37 -1.82 11.86 10.94
CA LYS A 37 -1.72 12.51 12.25
C LYS A 37 -2.97 13.34 12.51
N GLY A 38 -3.62 13.09 13.66
CA GLY A 38 -4.84 13.79 14.09
C GLY A 38 -6.14 13.27 13.47
N SER A 39 -6.11 12.20 12.69
CA SER A 39 -7.31 11.53 12.22
C SER A 39 -7.66 10.37 13.17
N GLU A 40 -8.57 10.62 14.09
CA GLU A 40 -9.27 9.52 14.77
C GLU A 40 -10.31 8.95 13.80
N TYR A 41 -10.14 7.69 13.42
CA TYR A 41 -11.16 6.99 12.65
C TYR A 41 -12.28 6.54 13.58
N SER A 42 -13.47 7.05 13.37
CA SER A 42 -14.67 6.61 14.09
C SER A 42 -15.41 5.59 13.24
N PHE A 43 -15.59 4.40 13.77
CA PHE A 43 -16.33 3.31 13.12
C PHE A 43 -17.81 3.25 13.55
N HIS A 44 -18.33 4.35 14.11
CA HIS A 44 -19.78 4.51 14.44
C HIS A 44 -20.33 3.40 15.33
N SER A 45 -19.70 3.13 16.47
CA SER A 45 -20.04 2.11 17.46
C SER A 45 -19.81 0.66 16.99
N MET A 46 -19.16 0.45 15.86
CA MET A 46 -18.69 -0.86 15.38
C MET A 46 -17.20 -1.02 15.64
N THR A 47 -16.72 -2.25 15.65
CA THR A 47 -15.28 -2.54 15.51
C THR A 47 -14.82 -2.20 14.08
N ARG A 48 -13.52 -2.03 13.89
CA ARG A 48 -12.97 -1.80 12.54
C ARG A 48 -13.33 -2.96 11.61
N GLN A 49 -13.23 -4.19 12.09
CA GLN A 49 -13.55 -5.39 11.32
C GLN A 49 -15.02 -5.45 10.89
N GLU A 50 -15.95 -5.15 11.81
CA GLU A 50 -17.38 -5.08 11.49
C GLU A 50 -17.69 -3.99 10.47
N TYR A 51 -17.07 -2.82 10.63
CA TYR A 51 -17.19 -1.73 9.67
C TYR A 51 -16.66 -2.13 8.30
N THR A 52 -15.49 -2.80 8.24
CA THR A 52 -14.90 -3.31 7.00
C THR A 52 -15.86 -4.28 6.30
N LYS A 53 -16.36 -5.28 7.00
CA LYS A 53 -17.32 -6.23 6.45
C LYS A 53 -18.55 -5.51 5.89
N ARG A 54 -19.10 -4.57 6.64
CA ARG A 54 -20.30 -3.83 6.24
C ARG A 54 -20.11 -3.00 4.97
N ILE A 55 -18.99 -2.29 4.82
CA ILE A 55 -18.75 -1.51 3.60
C ILE A 55 -18.42 -2.39 2.39
N VAL A 56 -17.79 -3.55 2.59
CA VAL A 56 -17.55 -4.54 1.54
C VAL A 56 -18.87 -5.14 1.03
N GLU A 57 -19.81 -5.46 1.91
CA GLU A 57 -21.17 -5.89 1.53
C GLU A 57 -21.87 -4.86 0.63
N ILE A 58 -21.73 -3.56 0.94
CA ILE A 58 -22.28 -2.48 0.09
C ILE A 58 -21.62 -2.45 -1.29
N VAL A 59 -20.33 -2.80 -1.39
CA VAL A 59 -19.65 -2.92 -2.70
C VAL A 59 -20.17 -4.11 -3.49
N LEU A 60 -20.44 -5.24 -2.84
CA LEU A 60 -20.99 -6.44 -3.49
C LEU A 60 -22.36 -6.19 -4.14
N ASP A 61 -23.14 -5.25 -3.59
CA ASP A 61 -24.43 -4.83 -4.14
C ASP A 61 -24.30 -3.92 -5.39
N ASP A 62 -23.07 -3.55 -5.80
CA ASP A 62 -22.89 -2.67 -6.96
C ASP A 62 -23.13 -3.45 -8.26
N PRO A 63 -24.11 -3.01 -9.11
CA PRO A 63 -24.46 -3.71 -10.33
C PRO A 63 -23.36 -3.71 -11.41
N GLN A 64 -22.35 -2.85 -11.30
CA GLN A 64 -21.23 -2.82 -12.24
C GLN A 64 -20.03 -3.66 -11.76
N LEU A 65 -20.11 -4.24 -10.56
CA LEU A 65 -19.06 -5.14 -10.08
C LEU A 65 -19.12 -6.44 -10.89
N PRO A 66 -18.01 -6.83 -11.57
CA PRO A 66 -17.97 -8.06 -12.34
C PRO A 66 -18.21 -9.31 -11.46
N GLU A 67 -18.81 -10.34 -12.02
CA GLU A 67 -19.15 -11.56 -11.26
C GLU A 67 -17.91 -12.28 -10.70
N ASN A 68 -16.79 -12.26 -11.42
CA ASN A 68 -15.52 -12.79 -10.91
C ASN A 68 -15.01 -12.00 -9.71
N ALA A 69 -15.17 -10.67 -9.71
CA ALA A 69 -14.81 -9.82 -8.59
C ALA A 69 -15.71 -10.05 -7.38
N LYS A 70 -17.02 -10.23 -7.60
CA LYS A 70 -17.95 -10.58 -6.51
C LYS A 70 -17.56 -11.90 -5.86
N LYS A 71 -17.26 -12.91 -6.66
CA LYS A 71 -16.85 -14.22 -6.17
C LYS A 71 -15.58 -14.11 -5.33
N GLU A 72 -14.53 -13.43 -5.85
CA GLU A 72 -13.27 -13.21 -5.13
C GLU A 72 -13.49 -12.50 -3.79
N ILE A 73 -14.27 -11.42 -3.76
CA ILE A 73 -14.56 -10.67 -2.54
C ILE A 73 -15.38 -11.52 -1.55
N GLN A 74 -16.33 -12.32 -2.02
CA GLN A 74 -17.11 -13.22 -1.16
C GLN A 74 -16.26 -14.33 -0.55
N GLU A 75 -15.32 -14.89 -1.30
CA GLU A 75 -14.36 -15.88 -0.80
C GLU A 75 -13.52 -15.25 0.33
N LEU A 76 -12.99 -14.04 0.14
CA LEU A 76 -12.23 -13.33 1.17
C LEU A 76 -13.05 -12.96 2.41
N LEU A 77 -14.35 -12.65 2.25
CA LEU A 77 -15.24 -12.39 3.40
C LEU A 77 -15.43 -13.62 4.30
N ASN A 78 -15.35 -14.81 3.72
CA ASN A 78 -15.56 -16.09 4.40
C ASN A 78 -14.23 -16.78 4.79
N GLU A 79 -13.10 -16.17 4.49
CA GLU A 79 -11.78 -16.73 4.80
C GLU A 79 -11.51 -16.67 6.31
N GLU A 80 -10.99 -17.77 6.88
CA GLU A 80 -10.57 -17.85 8.28
C GLU A 80 -9.07 -18.24 8.36
N PRO A 81 -8.22 -17.41 8.99
CA PRO A 81 -8.55 -16.15 9.66
C PRO A 81 -8.87 -15.01 8.67
N PHE A 82 -9.77 -14.11 9.07
CA PHE A 82 -10.19 -12.98 8.23
C PHE A 82 -9.04 -12.00 7.99
N ASP A 83 -8.58 -11.92 6.73
CA ASP A 83 -7.55 -10.96 6.33
C ASP A 83 -8.16 -9.60 5.95
N GLU A 84 -8.31 -8.75 6.96
CA GLU A 84 -8.90 -7.42 6.83
C GLU A 84 -8.16 -6.54 5.82
N ARG A 85 -6.82 -6.65 5.74
CA ARG A 85 -6.01 -5.86 4.82
C ARG A 85 -6.20 -6.30 3.37
N ARG A 86 -6.17 -7.60 3.13
CA ARG A 86 -6.33 -8.19 1.80
C ARG A 86 -7.69 -7.86 1.21
N ILE A 87 -8.76 -7.99 2.00
CA ILE A 87 -10.11 -7.70 1.52
C ILE A 87 -10.30 -6.20 1.22
N CYS A 88 -9.74 -5.28 2.02
CA CYS A 88 -9.76 -3.85 1.74
C CYS A 88 -9.06 -3.54 0.41
N ASN A 89 -7.87 -4.11 0.19
CA ASN A 89 -7.08 -3.89 -1.01
C ASN A 89 -7.78 -4.41 -2.27
N VAL A 90 -8.21 -5.67 -2.26
CA VAL A 90 -8.89 -6.31 -3.41
C VAL A 90 -10.18 -5.58 -3.75
N THR A 91 -11.02 -5.30 -2.75
CA THR A 91 -12.30 -4.60 -2.95
C THR A 91 -12.09 -3.19 -3.49
N ARG A 92 -11.09 -2.47 -2.96
CA ARG A 92 -10.73 -1.13 -3.44
C ARG A 92 -10.26 -1.15 -4.89
N ASN A 93 -9.43 -2.11 -5.27
CA ASN A 93 -8.90 -2.22 -6.63
C ASN A 93 -10.02 -2.45 -7.66
N HIS A 94 -10.95 -3.37 -7.38
CA HIS A 94 -12.12 -3.58 -8.23
C HIS A 94 -13.00 -2.33 -8.33
N LEU A 95 -13.19 -1.63 -7.23
CA LEU A 95 -13.99 -0.41 -7.21
C LEU A 95 -13.35 0.74 -8.00
N LEU A 96 -12.01 0.90 -7.90
CA LEU A 96 -11.25 1.88 -8.66
C LEU A 96 -11.27 1.59 -10.16
N ALA A 97 -11.23 0.31 -10.54
CA ALA A 97 -11.37 -0.11 -11.94
C ALA A 97 -12.74 0.31 -12.53
N ILE A 98 -13.84 0.18 -11.75
CA ILE A 98 -15.17 0.64 -12.17
C ILE A 98 -15.22 2.18 -12.27
N ILE A 99 -14.53 2.89 -11.40
CA ILE A 99 -14.45 4.35 -11.41
C ILE A 99 -13.60 4.85 -12.59
N GLY A 100 -12.75 3.98 -13.16
CA GLY A 100 -11.79 4.34 -14.21
C GLY A 100 -10.56 5.07 -13.66
N THR A 101 -10.20 4.82 -12.39
CA THR A 101 -9.06 5.42 -11.73
C THR A 101 -8.15 4.30 -11.22
N PHE A 102 -6.85 4.44 -11.47
CA PHE A 102 -5.87 3.49 -10.94
C PHE A 102 -4.97 4.25 -9.96
N PRO A 103 -4.71 3.71 -8.77
CA PRO A 103 -3.72 4.30 -7.87
C PRO A 103 -2.36 4.23 -8.55
N ALA A 104 -1.59 5.29 -8.43
CA ALA A 104 -0.19 5.22 -8.78
C ALA A 104 0.53 4.30 -7.76
N GLU A 105 1.61 3.65 -8.16
CA GLU A 105 2.34 2.74 -7.26
C GLU A 105 2.69 3.38 -5.91
N TRP A 106 3.06 4.65 -5.92
CA TRP A 106 3.39 5.42 -4.71
C TRP A 106 2.19 5.79 -3.83
N ASP A 107 0.97 5.53 -4.27
CA ASP A 107 -0.25 5.69 -3.44
C ASP A 107 -0.61 4.40 -2.70
N LEU A 108 0.15 3.32 -2.93
CA LEU A 108 -0.03 2.08 -2.20
C LEU A 108 0.39 2.27 -0.74
N VAL A 109 -0.40 1.66 0.15
CA VAL A 109 -0.09 1.64 1.57
C VAL A 109 1.00 0.63 1.83
N ILE A 110 2.18 1.12 2.24
CA ILE A 110 3.31 0.28 2.64
C ILE A 110 3.20 0.10 4.16
N ALA A 111 3.18 -1.15 4.62
CA ALA A 111 3.31 -1.40 6.05
C ALA A 111 4.72 -0.95 6.49
N PRO A 112 4.82 -0.18 7.58
CA PRO A 112 6.13 0.11 8.14
C PRO A 112 6.82 -1.22 8.49
N HIS A 113 8.14 -1.28 8.27
CA HIS A 113 8.92 -2.43 8.73
C HIS A 113 8.64 -2.64 10.21
N LYS A 114 8.37 -3.89 10.60
CA LYS A 114 8.17 -4.23 12.01
C LYS A 114 9.44 -3.86 12.76
N THR A 115 9.37 -2.83 13.59
CA THR A 115 10.32 -2.63 14.66
C THR A 115 10.01 -3.66 15.72
N SER A 116 10.97 -4.48 16.12
CA SER A 116 10.83 -5.31 17.32
C SER A 116 10.54 -4.41 18.51
N GLU A 117 9.85 -4.91 19.53
CA GLU A 117 9.56 -4.15 20.77
C GLU A 117 10.81 -3.54 21.43
N GLU A 118 12.01 -3.99 21.05
CA GLU A 118 13.31 -3.50 21.49
C GLU A 118 13.94 -2.43 20.56
N GLY A 119 13.21 -1.96 19.53
CA GLY A 119 13.68 -0.91 18.62
C GLY A 119 14.71 -1.36 17.57
N PHE A 120 14.94 -2.66 17.43
CA PHE A 120 15.77 -3.21 16.35
C PHE A 120 14.96 -3.37 15.07
N ILE A 121 15.49 -2.89 13.94
CA ILE A 121 14.97 -3.21 12.61
C ILE A 121 15.14 -4.72 12.42
N GLU A 122 14.07 -5.45 12.09
CA GLU A 122 14.18 -6.88 11.75
C GLU A 122 15.30 -7.06 10.72
N LYS A 123 16.22 -8.00 10.99
CA LYS A 123 17.35 -8.26 10.11
C LYS A 123 16.81 -8.71 8.75
N ARG A 124 17.12 -7.91 7.73
CA ARG A 124 16.75 -8.20 6.35
C ARG A 124 17.48 -9.44 5.85
N ASP A 125 16.75 -10.37 5.23
CA ASP A 125 17.35 -11.48 4.51
C ASP A 125 17.93 -10.98 3.18
N PHE A 126 19.14 -11.43 2.87
CA PHE A 126 19.82 -11.10 1.60
C PHE A 126 20.75 -12.25 1.17
N PHE A 127 21.10 -12.27 -0.11
CA PHE A 127 22.08 -13.19 -0.66
C PHE A 127 23.49 -12.57 -0.52
N PRO A 128 24.37 -13.16 0.32
CA PRO A 128 25.72 -12.64 0.52
C PRO A 128 26.50 -12.51 -0.80
N GLY A 129 27.09 -11.33 -1.03
CA GLY A 129 27.84 -11.03 -2.25
C GLY A 129 27.00 -10.57 -3.43
N LEU A 130 25.67 -10.62 -3.38
CA LEU A 130 24.81 -10.03 -4.41
C LEU A 130 24.70 -8.52 -4.20
N CYS A 131 25.41 -7.76 -5.03
CA CYS A 131 25.38 -6.32 -5.00
C CYS A 131 24.88 -5.75 -6.33
N VAL A 132 24.27 -4.57 -6.25
CA VAL A 132 23.82 -3.81 -7.44
C VAL A 132 24.68 -2.57 -7.57
N TYR A 133 25.20 -2.32 -8.77
CA TYR A 133 25.84 -1.05 -9.12
C TYR A 133 24.95 -0.27 -10.10
N ALA A 134 24.54 0.91 -9.69
CA ALA A 134 23.74 1.82 -10.51
C ALA A 134 24.65 2.92 -11.08
N GLU A 135 24.86 2.92 -12.39
CA GLU A 135 25.74 3.87 -13.05
C GLU A 135 24.93 5.02 -13.67
N ASP A 136 25.29 6.24 -13.30
CA ASP A 136 24.79 7.50 -13.87
C ASP A 136 23.27 7.63 -14.00
N ILE A 137 22.56 7.07 -13.05
CA ILE A 137 21.10 7.16 -12.98
C ILE A 137 20.69 8.59 -12.61
N ARG A 138 20.23 9.35 -13.60
CA ARG A 138 19.85 10.75 -13.44
C ARG A 138 18.40 10.94 -12.97
N SER A 139 17.53 9.96 -13.26
CA SER A 139 16.12 10.02 -12.86
C SER A 139 15.97 9.54 -11.40
N PRO A 140 15.50 10.40 -10.48
CA PRO A 140 15.23 9.98 -9.10
C PRO A 140 14.22 8.84 -9.02
N PHE A 141 13.19 8.85 -9.88
CA PHE A 141 12.21 7.78 -9.95
C PHE A 141 12.85 6.43 -10.31
N ASN A 142 13.73 6.42 -11.32
CA ASN A 142 14.41 5.19 -11.75
C ASN A 142 15.35 4.68 -10.65
N LEU A 143 16.06 5.58 -9.96
CA LEU A 143 16.95 5.20 -8.88
C LEU A 143 16.15 4.52 -7.74
N GLY A 144 15.03 5.09 -7.31
CA GLY A 144 14.17 4.46 -6.30
C GLY A 144 13.62 3.10 -6.75
N SER A 145 13.24 2.96 -8.03
CA SER A 145 12.81 1.68 -8.60
C SER A 145 13.91 0.62 -8.58
N ILE A 146 15.17 1.02 -8.79
CA ILE A 146 16.34 0.12 -8.68
C ILE A 146 16.47 -0.38 -7.25
N PHE A 147 16.37 0.49 -6.24
CA PHE A 147 16.40 0.09 -4.83
C PHE A 147 15.29 -0.93 -4.51
N ARG A 148 14.07 -0.67 -4.99
CA ARG A 148 12.95 -1.60 -4.79
C ARG A 148 13.19 -2.96 -5.44
N THR A 149 13.76 -2.97 -6.65
CA THR A 149 14.12 -4.21 -7.33
C THR A 149 15.25 -4.94 -6.62
N ALA A 150 16.28 -4.22 -6.18
CA ALA A 150 17.39 -4.77 -5.41
C ALA A 150 16.90 -5.45 -4.11
N GLU A 151 15.96 -4.81 -3.40
CA GLU A 151 15.33 -5.41 -2.21
C GLU A 151 14.59 -6.70 -2.54
N ALA A 152 13.74 -6.68 -3.57
CA ALA A 152 12.97 -7.84 -3.99
C ALA A 152 13.85 -9.02 -4.43
N MET A 153 15.05 -8.74 -4.94
CA MET A 153 16.04 -9.74 -5.34
C MET A 153 16.97 -10.17 -4.20
N GLY A 154 16.84 -9.59 -3.01
CA GLY A 154 17.70 -9.90 -1.87
C GLY A 154 19.13 -9.40 -2.05
N ALA A 155 19.34 -8.26 -2.70
CA ALA A 155 20.68 -7.69 -2.81
C ALA A 155 21.21 -7.27 -1.43
N GLU A 156 22.47 -7.56 -1.16
CA GLU A 156 23.15 -7.20 0.08
C GLU A 156 23.33 -5.67 0.18
N LYS A 157 23.75 -5.05 -0.93
CA LYS A 157 24.09 -3.62 -0.97
C LYS A 157 23.87 -3.03 -2.36
N VAL A 158 23.55 -1.75 -2.41
CA VAL A 158 23.51 -0.95 -3.64
C VAL A 158 24.66 0.04 -3.67
N TYR A 159 25.43 0.01 -4.74
CA TYR A 159 26.45 1.02 -5.04
C TYR A 159 25.90 1.96 -6.11
N ILE A 160 26.14 3.25 -5.95
CA ILE A 160 25.72 4.27 -6.92
C ILE A 160 26.93 5.09 -7.39
N SER A 161 26.99 5.38 -8.69
CA SER A 161 28.08 6.19 -9.23
C SER A 161 28.03 7.64 -8.72
N PRO A 162 29.15 8.40 -8.80
CA PRO A 162 29.19 9.81 -8.38
C PRO A 162 28.15 10.70 -9.05
N PHE A 163 27.76 10.39 -10.28
CA PHE A 163 26.82 11.19 -11.07
C PHE A 163 25.36 10.73 -10.97
N CYS A 164 25.08 9.71 -10.17
CA CYS A 164 23.70 9.35 -9.84
C CYS A 164 23.01 10.47 -9.07
N THR A 165 21.70 10.61 -9.29
CA THR A 165 20.86 11.48 -8.48
C THR A 165 20.92 11.10 -6.99
N ASP A 166 20.49 12.01 -6.12
CA ASP A 166 20.46 11.75 -4.68
C ASP A 166 19.35 10.74 -4.34
N PRO A 167 19.68 9.61 -3.65
CA PRO A 167 18.68 8.67 -3.16
C PRO A 167 17.66 9.33 -2.22
N ASN A 168 18.05 10.38 -1.49
CA ASN A 168 17.16 11.12 -0.59
C ASN A 168 16.21 12.09 -1.33
N HIS A 169 16.28 12.16 -2.66
CA HIS A 169 15.35 12.99 -3.42
C HIS A 169 13.91 12.49 -3.23
N PRO A 170 12.90 13.36 -2.96
CA PRO A 170 11.52 12.95 -2.65
C PRO A 170 10.89 11.99 -3.66
N ARG A 171 11.24 12.09 -4.94
CA ARG A 171 10.77 11.17 -5.99
C ARG A 171 11.44 9.80 -5.91
N ALA A 172 12.71 9.72 -5.47
CA ALA A 172 13.39 8.45 -5.28
C ALA A 172 12.83 7.72 -4.05
N ILE A 173 12.68 8.43 -2.92
CA ILE A 173 12.05 7.89 -1.70
C ILE A 173 10.66 7.33 -2.02
N ARG A 174 9.84 8.09 -2.76
CA ARG A 174 8.49 7.66 -3.14
C ARG A 174 8.50 6.41 -4.01
N SER A 175 9.33 6.35 -5.06
CA SER A 175 9.41 5.17 -5.94
C SER A 175 10.14 4.00 -5.31
N GLY A 176 11.03 4.26 -4.35
CA GLY A 176 11.76 3.25 -3.58
C GLY A 176 10.91 2.54 -2.54
N MET A 177 9.75 3.13 -2.15
CA MET A 177 8.77 2.51 -1.25
C MET A 177 9.37 1.97 0.05
N GLY A 178 10.28 2.73 0.69
CA GLY A 178 10.97 2.36 1.92
C GLY A 178 12.28 1.58 1.72
N CYS A 179 12.56 1.09 0.51
CA CYS A 179 13.75 0.27 0.28
C CYS A 179 15.06 1.05 0.35
N ILE A 180 15.03 2.37 0.18
CA ILE A 180 16.23 3.21 0.30
C ILE A 180 16.73 3.28 1.76
N GLU A 181 15.80 3.19 2.71
CA GLU A 181 16.10 3.18 4.14
C GLU A 181 16.53 1.79 4.63
N THR A 182 16.17 0.73 3.92
CA THR A 182 16.41 -0.67 4.37
C THR A 182 17.64 -1.30 3.75
N ILE A 183 17.97 -0.98 2.49
CA ILE A 183 19.17 -1.51 1.83
C ILE A 183 20.37 -0.59 2.12
N PRO A 184 21.48 -1.12 2.65
CA PRO A 184 22.71 -0.34 2.72
C PRO A 184 23.15 0.13 1.34
N TRP A 185 23.55 1.38 1.22
CA TRP A 185 24.06 1.89 -0.04
C TRP A 185 25.27 2.80 0.16
N GLU A 186 26.06 2.92 -0.89
CA GLU A 186 27.28 3.71 -0.88
C GLU A 186 27.49 4.35 -2.25
N ARG A 187 28.01 5.58 -2.24
CA ARG A 187 28.43 6.25 -3.47
C ARG A 187 29.89 5.95 -3.74
N CYS A 188 30.20 5.36 -4.90
CA CYS A 188 31.57 5.01 -5.29
C CYS A 188 31.76 5.14 -6.80
N SER A 189 33.00 5.31 -7.24
CA SER A 189 33.41 5.08 -8.61
C SER A 189 33.95 3.65 -8.76
N LEU A 190 33.68 3.01 -9.87
CA LEU A 190 34.37 1.78 -10.27
C LEU A 190 35.79 2.08 -10.65
#